data_e6f57ace6c65ba5734551534293d20f9
#
_entry.id   e6f57ace6c65ba5734551534293d20f9
#
_cell.length_a   1.000
_cell.length_b   1.000
_cell.length_c   1.000
_cell.angle_alpha   90.00
_cell.angle_beta   90.00
_cell.angle_gamma   90.00
#
_symmetry.space_group_name_H-M   'P 1'
#
loop_
_entity.id
_entity.type
_entity.pdbx_description
1 polymer ?
#
loop_
_entity_poly.entity_id
_entity_poly.type
_entity_poly.pdbx_seq_one_letter_code
_entity_poly.pdbx_strand_id
1 'polypeptide(L)'
;MSKKSEVKLREKLGFLAFSTSTNIVFNFKNLYYLIFLTNVLKIPVGTAGTMLTIGTIWDAINDPLIALFTANHTFKNGEKVRPFALYCCIPWAITIILLFTNFHLGGNLAAIAGVAIYFVFEALYTFLCMPYNSLAALTSKDDMDRKSINAYRSLGGCLGSGIGSVLVPVIVKMFGGLKGENAIIGEGDSIPLFLTACTMGALCIVGSLIHYFTSKERVKQESDNEDKIGLFEAYRMLFSCKSWVLNMFYIICYGISTALVMNSINYYAAYIMGSSAAATPILACYLVMAVVTSILTPMIDEKIGRRKTMVIAGLALIVGKIPFIFAPYSPFGIYFNALTMGFGATVTFVMFNTNRNNIADILEYQNDRRIDSLVAGGDNLVSKLAEAGALSLMTSMMASAGFDESLGLGQTAETIKTIISLLGVIPMAVAVVTVTVAFFINTKKELEESKQKASLTK
;
A
#
# COMPACT_ATOMS: atom_id res chain seq x y z
N MET A 1 13.98 27.59 26.31
CA MET A 1 12.59 27.34 26.78
C MET A 1 11.92 26.45 25.77
N SER A 2 11.58 25.21 26.12
CA SER A 2 10.82 24.30 25.25
C SER A 2 9.46 24.94 24.96
N LYS A 3 9.18 25.26 23.69
CA LYS A 3 7.87 25.78 23.28
C LYS A 3 6.84 24.68 23.58
N LYS A 4 5.83 25.02 24.38
CA LYS A 4 4.79 24.06 24.77
C LYS A 4 4.06 23.63 23.48
N SER A 5 4.01 22.32 23.22
CA SER A 5 3.29 21.75 22.08
C SER A 5 1.86 22.28 21.99
N GLU A 6 1.45 22.81 20.85
CA GLU A 6 0.08 23.29 20.60
C GLU A 6 -0.88 22.13 20.33
N VAL A 7 -0.34 20.98 19.89
CA VAL A 7 -1.11 19.78 19.54
C VAL A 7 -1.27 18.88 20.73
N LYS A 8 -2.51 18.71 21.18
CA LYS A 8 -2.86 17.88 22.34
C LYS A 8 -2.78 16.40 22.00
N LEU A 9 -2.54 15.55 23.02
CA LEU A 9 -2.54 14.08 22.85
C LEU A 9 -3.83 13.57 22.20
N ARG A 10 -4.99 14.15 22.55
CA ARG A 10 -6.29 13.80 21.95
C ARG A 10 -6.29 13.96 20.42
N GLU A 11 -5.65 14.99 19.90
CA GLU A 11 -5.56 15.23 18.46
C GLU A 11 -4.66 14.17 17.79
N LYS A 12 -3.50 13.87 18.40
CA LYS A 12 -2.58 12.82 17.93
C LYS A 12 -3.25 11.45 17.90
N LEU A 13 -4.05 11.12 18.93
CA LEU A 13 -4.87 9.91 18.95
C LEU A 13 -5.95 9.91 17.86
N GLY A 14 -6.50 11.06 17.49
CA GLY A 14 -7.40 11.19 16.35
C GLY A 14 -6.72 10.85 15.02
N PHE A 15 -5.50 11.31 14.80
CA PHE A 15 -4.70 10.92 13.63
C PHE A 15 -4.39 9.41 13.61
N LEU A 16 -4.05 8.84 14.77
CA LEU A 16 -3.84 7.39 14.91
C LEU A 16 -5.13 6.61 14.55
N ALA A 17 -6.28 7.00 15.11
CA ALA A 17 -7.55 6.32 14.92
C ALA A 17 -7.97 6.31 13.44
N PHE A 18 -7.83 7.44 12.73
CA PHE A 18 -8.13 7.53 11.30
C PHE A 18 -7.19 6.63 10.48
N SER A 19 -5.88 6.74 10.71
CA SER A 19 -4.91 5.93 9.99
C SER A 19 -5.13 4.44 10.25
N THR A 20 -5.44 4.03 11.48
CA THR A 20 -5.77 2.64 11.81
C THR A 20 -6.99 2.17 11.02
N SER A 21 -8.08 2.92 11.10
CA SER A 21 -9.36 2.51 10.53
C SER A 21 -9.35 2.47 9.00
N THR A 22 -8.72 3.44 8.34
CA THR A 22 -8.59 3.43 6.87
C THR A 22 -7.68 2.32 6.36
N ASN A 23 -6.57 2.03 7.07
CA ASN A 23 -5.68 0.93 6.70
C ASN A 23 -6.30 -0.45 6.96
N ILE A 24 -7.19 -0.62 7.93
CA ILE A 24 -7.98 -1.85 8.11
C ILE A 24 -8.75 -2.17 6.83
N VAL A 25 -9.55 -1.22 6.34
CA VAL A 25 -10.38 -1.40 5.14
C VAL A 25 -9.52 -1.63 3.90
N PHE A 26 -8.47 -0.82 3.73
CA PHE A 26 -7.59 -0.91 2.57
C PHE A 26 -6.88 -2.26 2.47
N ASN A 27 -6.32 -2.76 3.59
CA ASN A 27 -5.63 -4.05 3.60
C ASN A 27 -6.61 -5.23 3.49
N PHE A 28 -7.81 -5.13 4.08
CA PHE A 28 -8.85 -6.11 3.88
C PHE A 28 -9.20 -6.25 2.40
N LYS A 29 -9.45 -5.13 1.70
CA LYS A 29 -9.71 -5.14 0.26
C LYS A 29 -8.53 -5.73 -0.52
N ASN A 30 -7.32 -5.27 -0.28
CA ASN A 30 -6.16 -5.69 -1.06
C ASN A 30 -5.84 -7.18 -0.95
N LEU A 31 -6.05 -7.78 0.22
CA LEU A 31 -5.70 -9.18 0.46
C LEU A 31 -6.83 -10.16 0.14
N TYR A 32 -8.09 -9.73 0.28
CA TYR A 32 -9.21 -10.66 0.22
C TYR A 32 -10.16 -10.43 -0.96
N TYR A 33 -10.09 -9.29 -1.65
CA TYR A 33 -11.03 -9.00 -2.71
C TYR A 33 -10.83 -9.89 -3.95
N LEU A 34 -9.59 -10.17 -4.34
CA LEU A 34 -9.33 -11.08 -5.47
C LEU A 34 -9.86 -12.49 -5.19
N ILE A 35 -9.60 -13.05 -4.00
CA ILE A 35 -10.11 -14.38 -3.64
C ILE A 35 -11.64 -14.39 -3.47
N PHE A 36 -12.25 -13.27 -3.07
CA PHE A 36 -13.71 -13.12 -3.07
C PHE A 36 -14.27 -13.17 -4.49
N LEU A 37 -13.69 -12.45 -5.44
CA LEU A 37 -14.12 -12.46 -6.84
C LEU A 37 -14.02 -13.87 -7.45
N THR A 38 -12.92 -14.58 -7.22
CA THR A 38 -12.68 -15.90 -7.81
C THR A 38 -13.45 -17.00 -7.10
N ASN A 39 -13.38 -17.08 -5.78
CA ASN A 39 -13.87 -18.22 -5.02
C ASN A 39 -15.34 -18.09 -4.60
N VAL A 40 -15.83 -16.86 -4.35
CA VAL A 40 -17.20 -16.63 -3.91
C VAL A 40 -18.11 -16.25 -5.09
N LEU A 41 -17.66 -15.30 -5.94
CA LEU A 41 -18.45 -14.86 -7.11
C LEU A 41 -18.22 -15.73 -8.35
N LYS A 42 -17.27 -16.67 -8.32
CA LYS A 42 -16.96 -17.58 -9.43
C LYS A 42 -16.56 -16.86 -10.73
N ILE A 43 -15.95 -15.68 -10.59
CA ILE A 43 -15.42 -14.94 -11.73
C ILE A 43 -14.07 -15.55 -12.10
N PRO A 44 -13.83 -15.91 -13.37
CA PRO A 44 -12.54 -16.46 -13.81
C PRO A 44 -11.37 -15.54 -13.41
N VAL A 45 -10.28 -16.12 -12.91
CA VAL A 45 -9.15 -15.37 -12.33
C VAL A 45 -8.55 -14.34 -13.28
N GLY A 46 -8.52 -14.63 -14.58
CA GLY A 46 -8.07 -13.68 -15.61
C GLY A 46 -8.99 -12.46 -15.73
N THR A 47 -10.31 -12.68 -15.66
CA THR A 47 -11.31 -11.59 -15.66
C THR A 47 -11.20 -10.77 -14.37
N ALA A 48 -11.12 -11.43 -13.20
CA ALA A 48 -10.95 -10.76 -11.92
C ALA A 48 -9.66 -9.92 -11.88
N GLY A 49 -8.56 -10.44 -12.41
CA GLY A 49 -7.31 -9.70 -12.54
C GLY A 49 -7.42 -8.48 -13.44
N THR A 50 -8.10 -8.61 -14.56
CA THR A 50 -8.38 -7.48 -15.47
C THR A 50 -9.21 -6.39 -14.78
N MET A 51 -10.25 -6.77 -14.03
CA MET A 51 -11.08 -5.84 -13.24
C MET A 51 -10.23 -5.02 -12.26
N LEU A 52 -9.37 -5.69 -11.48
CA LEU A 52 -8.51 -5.03 -10.51
C LEU A 52 -7.43 -4.17 -11.18
N THR A 53 -6.86 -4.62 -12.28
CA THR A 53 -5.87 -3.85 -13.06
C THR A 53 -6.48 -2.55 -13.59
N ILE A 54 -7.68 -2.62 -14.19
CA ILE A 54 -8.40 -1.44 -14.67
C ILE A 54 -8.72 -0.50 -13.50
N GLY A 55 -9.13 -1.03 -12.35
CA GLY A 55 -9.39 -0.26 -11.14
C GLY A 55 -8.14 0.48 -10.63
N THR A 56 -6.99 -0.17 -10.63
CA THR A 56 -5.72 0.45 -10.20
C THR A 56 -5.26 1.54 -11.20
N ILE A 57 -5.47 1.34 -12.50
CA ILE A 57 -5.21 2.37 -13.51
C ILE A 57 -6.14 3.57 -13.31
N TRP A 58 -7.44 3.31 -13.05
CA TRP A 58 -8.40 4.35 -12.73
C TRP A 58 -7.96 5.16 -11.50
N ASP A 59 -7.49 4.50 -10.44
CA ASP A 59 -7.00 5.14 -9.23
C ASP A 59 -5.80 6.06 -9.54
N ALA A 60 -4.86 5.63 -10.36
CA ALA A 60 -3.74 6.45 -10.81
C ALA A 60 -4.17 7.71 -11.60
N ILE A 61 -5.29 7.65 -12.33
CA ILE A 61 -5.84 8.78 -13.10
C ILE A 61 -6.64 9.72 -12.20
N ASN A 62 -7.45 9.18 -11.29
CA ASN A 62 -8.33 10.00 -10.46
C ASN A 62 -7.57 10.77 -9.35
N ASP A 63 -6.45 10.25 -8.86
CA ASP A 63 -5.65 10.87 -7.81
C ASP A 63 -5.28 12.34 -8.09
N PRO A 64 -4.68 12.71 -9.24
CA PRO A 64 -4.36 14.09 -9.55
C PRO A 64 -5.60 14.99 -9.66
N LEU A 65 -6.72 14.46 -10.18
CA LEU A 65 -7.97 15.20 -10.35
C LEU A 65 -8.58 15.53 -8.98
N ILE A 66 -8.61 14.55 -8.08
CA ILE A 66 -9.13 14.74 -6.72
C ILE A 66 -8.19 15.61 -5.90
N ALA A 67 -6.87 15.49 -6.06
CA ALA A 67 -5.90 16.36 -5.41
C ALA A 67 -6.12 17.83 -5.80
N LEU A 68 -6.31 18.10 -7.10
CA LEU A 68 -6.60 19.44 -7.59
C LEU A 68 -7.94 19.98 -7.04
N PHE A 69 -8.98 19.14 -7.03
CA PHE A 69 -10.27 19.53 -6.47
C PHE A 69 -10.17 19.85 -4.98
N THR A 70 -9.55 18.99 -4.18
CA THR A 70 -9.45 19.16 -2.72
C THR A 70 -8.57 20.34 -2.33
N ALA A 71 -7.52 20.63 -3.11
CA ALA A 71 -6.66 21.80 -2.88
C ALA A 71 -7.40 23.13 -3.10
N ASN A 72 -8.33 23.19 -4.07
CA ASN A 72 -9.08 24.37 -4.42
C ASN A 72 -10.41 24.52 -3.66
N HIS A 73 -10.89 23.45 -3.00
CA HIS A 73 -12.16 23.47 -2.30
C HIS A 73 -12.01 24.02 -0.89
N THR A 74 -12.94 24.91 -0.52
CA THR A 74 -13.05 25.44 0.85
C THR A 74 -14.49 25.27 1.32
N PHE A 75 -14.70 24.63 2.45
CA PHE A 75 -16.03 24.42 3.02
C PHE A 75 -16.60 25.70 3.63
N LYS A 76 -17.91 25.77 3.82
CA LYS A 76 -18.61 26.95 4.39
C LYS A 76 -18.11 27.37 5.77
N ASN A 77 -17.51 26.45 6.53
CA ASN A 77 -16.89 26.71 7.85
C ASN A 77 -15.47 27.28 7.75
N GLY A 78 -14.94 27.50 6.53
CA GLY A 78 -13.59 28.01 6.30
C GLY A 78 -12.48 26.95 6.35
N GLU A 79 -12.81 25.68 6.61
CA GLU A 79 -11.87 24.56 6.60
C GLU A 79 -11.70 24.01 5.18
N LYS A 80 -10.53 23.45 4.88
CA LYS A 80 -10.20 22.89 3.54
C LYS A 80 -10.22 21.37 3.50
N VAL A 81 -9.65 20.71 4.48
CA VAL A 81 -9.33 19.27 4.38
C VAL A 81 -10.03 18.40 5.43
N ARG A 82 -10.20 18.90 6.66
CA ARG A 82 -10.79 18.11 7.75
C ARG A 82 -12.22 17.62 7.48
N PRO A 83 -13.12 18.40 6.86
CA PRO A 83 -14.49 17.95 6.62
C PRO A 83 -14.62 16.76 5.66
N PHE A 84 -13.63 16.52 4.79
CA PHE A 84 -13.64 15.34 3.91
C PHE A 84 -13.68 14.03 4.73
N ALA A 85 -13.00 13.97 5.87
CA ALA A 85 -13.05 12.81 6.76
C ALA A 85 -14.48 12.52 7.27
N LEU A 86 -15.31 13.54 7.46
CA LEU A 86 -16.71 13.39 7.87
C LEU A 86 -17.61 12.99 6.71
N TYR A 87 -17.52 13.71 5.57
CA TYR A 87 -18.46 13.52 4.47
C TYR A 87 -18.19 12.26 3.66
N CYS A 88 -16.94 11.82 3.54
CA CYS A 88 -16.57 10.66 2.73
C CYS A 88 -16.54 9.33 3.49
N CYS A 89 -16.49 9.33 4.84
CA CYS A 89 -16.35 8.09 5.61
C CYS A 89 -17.55 7.14 5.44
N ILE A 90 -18.77 7.64 5.46
CA ILE A 90 -19.98 6.80 5.30
C ILE A 90 -20.10 6.29 3.87
N PRO A 91 -20.03 7.13 2.80
CA PRO A 91 -20.01 6.63 1.44
C PRO A 91 -18.93 5.58 1.18
N TRP A 92 -17.70 5.81 1.69
CA TRP A 92 -16.61 4.84 1.52
C TRP A 92 -16.85 3.53 2.28
N ALA A 93 -17.39 3.58 3.50
CA ALA A 93 -17.79 2.39 4.24
C ALA A 93 -18.89 1.60 3.52
N ILE A 94 -19.82 2.27 2.85
CA ILE A 94 -20.82 1.61 2.02
C ILE A 94 -20.15 0.89 0.84
N THR A 95 -19.17 1.49 0.18
CA THR A 95 -18.53 0.87 -0.98
C THR A 95 -17.74 -0.38 -0.61
N ILE A 96 -17.06 -0.45 0.55
CA ILE A 96 -16.40 -1.70 0.97
C ILE A 96 -17.42 -2.82 1.22
N ILE A 97 -18.59 -2.50 1.77
CA ILE A 97 -19.66 -3.46 1.97
C ILE A 97 -20.17 -3.98 0.62
N LEU A 98 -20.39 -3.07 -0.33
CA LEU A 98 -20.83 -3.43 -1.68
C LEU A 98 -19.80 -4.28 -2.43
N LEU A 99 -18.50 -4.03 -2.28
CA LEU A 99 -17.43 -4.84 -2.87
C LEU A 99 -17.46 -6.30 -2.41
N PHE A 100 -17.85 -6.55 -1.16
CA PHE A 100 -17.96 -7.90 -0.60
C PHE A 100 -19.41 -8.41 -0.54
N THR A 101 -20.30 -7.86 -1.38
CA THR A 101 -21.68 -8.32 -1.52
C THR A 101 -21.82 -9.19 -2.76
N ASN A 102 -22.39 -10.39 -2.57
CA ASN A 102 -22.82 -11.21 -3.70
C ASN A 102 -24.23 -10.80 -4.12
N PHE A 103 -24.35 -10.11 -5.25
CA PHE A 103 -25.63 -9.67 -5.82
C PHE A 103 -26.34 -10.77 -6.62
N HIS A 104 -25.78 -11.98 -6.69
CA HIS A 104 -26.30 -13.10 -7.49
C HIS A 104 -26.49 -12.74 -8.98
N LEU A 105 -25.65 -11.84 -9.51
CA LEU A 105 -25.66 -11.44 -10.92
C LEU A 105 -24.92 -12.47 -11.78
N GLY A 106 -25.33 -12.65 -13.02
CA GLY A 106 -24.60 -13.51 -13.97
C GLY A 106 -23.20 -12.95 -14.29
N GLY A 107 -22.24 -13.82 -14.58
CA GLY A 107 -20.79 -13.57 -14.64
C GLY A 107 -20.34 -12.20 -15.20
N ASN A 108 -20.74 -11.83 -16.42
CA ASN A 108 -20.34 -10.54 -17.01
C ASN A 108 -20.95 -9.33 -16.28
N LEU A 109 -22.19 -9.45 -15.81
CA LEU A 109 -22.87 -8.37 -15.10
C LEU A 109 -22.27 -8.19 -13.69
N ALA A 110 -21.89 -9.28 -13.02
CA ALA A 110 -21.18 -9.24 -11.76
C ALA A 110 -19.82 -8.54 -11.91
N ALA A 111 -19.09 -8.82 -13.01
CA ALA A 111 -17.81 -8.18 -13.29
C ALA A 111 -17.97 -6.66 -13.53
N ILE A 112 -18.93 -6.25 -14.34
CA ILE A 112 -19.19 -4.82 -14.61
C ILE A 112 -19.58 -4.09 -13.32
N ALA A 113 -20.50 -4.66 -12.52
CA ALA A 113 -20.89 -4.07 -11.25
C ALA A 113 -19.70 -3.97 -10.27
N GLY A 114 -18.89 -5.01 -10.19
CA GLY A 114 -17.67 -5.03 -9.37
C GLY A 114 -16.68 -3.93 -9.76
N VAL A 115 -16.41 -3.72 -11.06
CA VAL A 115 -15.54 -2.63 -11.56
C VAL A 115 -16.13 -1.26 -11.21
N ALA A 116 -17.43 -1.06 -11.42
CA ALA A 116 -18.09 0.22 -11.13
C ALA A 116 -17.99 0.57 -9.63
N ILE A 117 -18.26 -0.39 -8.75
CA ILE A 117 -18.15 -0.21 -7.29
C ILE A 117 -16.68 0.03 -6.90
N TYR A 118 -15.74 -0.68 -7.51
CA TYR A 118 -14.31 -0.53 -7.25
C TYR A 118 -13.82 0.88 -7.64
N PHE A 119 -14.29 1.43 -8.76
CA PHE A 119 -13.98 2.81 -9.17
C PHE A 119 -14.45 3.84 -8.13
N VAL A 120 -15.66 3.68 -7.63
CA VAL A 120 -16.22 4.57 -6.61
C VAL A 120 -15.46 4.40 -5.28
N PHE A 121 -15.09 3.16 -4.93
CA PHE A 121 -14.30 2.86 -3.73
C PHE A 121 -12.95 3.60 -3.76
N GLU A 122 -12.18 3.49 -4.85
CA GLU A 122 -10.86 4.14 -4.95
C GLU A 122 -10.99 5.67 -4.97
N ALA A 123 -11.96 6.23 -5.70
CA ALA A 123 -12.19 7.66 -5.72
C ALA A 123 -12.52 8.21 -4.31
N LEU A 124 -13.40 7.55 -3.56
CA LEU A 124 -13.75 7.95 -2.20
C LEU A 124 -12.57 7.76 -1.22
N TYR A 125 -11.74 6.73 -1.41
CA TYR A 125 -10.50 6.55 -0.66
C TYR A 125 -9.55 7.73 -0.85
N THR A 126 -9.38 8.19 -2.09
CA THR A 126 -8.55 9.35 -2.41
C THR A 126 -9.09 10.63 -1.77
N PHE A 127 -10.43 10.86 -1.83
CA PHE A 127 -11.08 11.97 -1.12
C PHE A 127 -10.90 11.92 0.41
N LEU A 128 -10.74 10.75 0.98
CA LEU A 128 -10.45 10.59 2.42
C LEU A 128 -8.97 10.81 2.74
N CYS A 129 -8.08 10.16 2.01
CA CYS A 129 -6.68 10.05 2.39
C CYS A 129 -5.82 11.23 1.94
N MET A 130 -6.09 11.85 0.78
CA MET A 130 -5.29 13.00 0.34
C MET A 130 -5.44 14.23 1.23
N PRO A 131 -6.66 14.68 1.59
CA PRO A 131 -6.83 15.77 2.54
C PRO A 131 -6.24 15.45 3.91
N TYR A 132 -6.42 14.22 4.40
CA TYR A 132 -5.80 13.76 5.64
C TYR A 132 -4.28 13.86 5.63
N ASN A 133 -3.64 13.56 4.49
CA ASN A 133 -2.19 13.67 4.36
C ASN A 133 -1.69 15.11 4.52
N SER A 134 -2.45 16.09 4.06
CA SER A 134 -2.15 17.53 4.16
C SER A 134 -2.46 18.11 5.55
N LEU A 135 -3.37 17.48 6.30
CA LEU A 135 -3.89 18.04 7.56
C LEU A 135 -2.82 18.25 8.63
N ALA A 136 -1.77 17.44 8.66
CA ALA A 136 -0.67 17.59 9.62
C ALA A 136 0.01 18.96 9.49
N ALA A 137 0.20 19.44 8.25
CA ALA A 137 0.78 20.76 7.98
C ALA A 137 -0.17 21.90 8.35
N LEU A 138 -1.48 21.68 8.25
CA LEU A 138 -2.53 22.67 8.59
C LEU A 138 -2.88 22.66 10.09
N THR A 139 -2.45 21.65 10.84
CA THR A 139 -2.70 21.54 12.28
C THR A 139 -1.72 22.38 13.11
N SER A 140 -0.43 22.43 12.73
CA SER A 140 0.60 23.21 13.45
C SER A 140 1.69 23.69 12.49
N LYS A 141 2.27 24.88 12.80
CA LYS A 141 3.48 25.38 12.14
C LYS A 141 4.77 24.83 12.78
N ASP A 142 4.68 24.27 13.98
CA ASP A 142 5.83 23.70 14.70
C ASP A 142 6.24 22.34 14.12
N ASP A 143 7.53 22.19 13.81
CA ASP A 143 8.08 20.98 13.19
C ASP A 143 8.02 19.75 14.11
N MET A 144 8.21 19.96 15.43
CA MET A 144 8.11 18.88 16.41
C MET A 144 6.69 18.33 16.55
N ASP A 145 5.70 19.23 16.49
CA ASP A 145 4.29 18.83 16.48
C ASP A 145 3.95 18.02 15.22
N ARG A 146 4.38 18.49 14.05
CA ARG A 146 4.21 17.76 12.78
C ARG A 146 4.86 16.37 12.78
N LYS A 147 6.10 16.27 13.30
CA LYS A 147 6.80 14.99 13.47
C LYS A 147 6.04 14.05 14.40
N SER A 148 5.53 14.58 15.51
CA SER A 148 4.73 13.80 16.44
C SER A 148 3.44 13.29 15.80
N ILE A 149 2.69 14.13 15.08
CA ILE A 149 1.48 13.72 14.34
C ILE A 149 1.81 12.59 13.36
N ASN A 150 2.88 12.74 12.57
CA ASN A 150 3.28 11.75 11.59
C ASN A 150 3.70 10.41 12.25
N ALA A 151 4.32 10.44 13.43
CA ALA A 151 4.60 9.22 14.20
C ALA A 151 3.33 8.47 14.60
N TYR A 152 2.30 9.18 15.09
CA TYR A 152 1.01 8.57 15.43
C TYR A 152 0.27 8.06 14.18
N ARG A 153 0.38 8.74 13.04
CA ARG A 153 -0.15 8.27 11.74
C ARG A 153 0.52 6.97 11.31
N SER A 154 1.86 6.90 11.36
CA SER A 154 2.61 5.69 11.01
C SER A 154 2.25 4.52 11.92
N LEU A 155 2.15 4.76 13.23
CA LEU A 155 1.71 3.73 14.17
C LEU A 155 0.30 3.24 13.85
N GLY A 156 -0.62 4.17 13.54
CA GLY A 156 -1.97 3.82 13.13
C GLY A 156 -2.00 3.00 11.84
N GLY A 157 -1.16 3.34 10.86
CA GLY A 157 -1.00 2.57 9.63
C GLY A 157 -0.54 1.13 9.89
N CYS A 158 0.46 0.93 10.74
CA CYS A 158 0.94 -0.40 11.13
C CYS A 158 -0.16 -1.22 11.84
N LEU A 159 -0.86 -0.62 12.80
CA LEU A 159 -1.96 -1.28 13.52
C LEU A 159 -3.09 -1.66 12.57
N GLY A 160 -3.49 -0.73 11.70
CA GLY A 160 -4.56 -0.97 10.73
C GLY A 160 -4.21 -2.05 9.72
N SER A 161 -2.98 -2.05 9.21
CA SER A 161 -2.47 -3.10 8.31
C SER A 161 -2.48 -4.46 8.99
N GLY A 162 -2.08 -4.52 10.27
CA GLY A 162 -2.11 -5.76 11.06
C GLY A 162 -3.53 -6.31 11.23
N ILE A 163 -4.45 -5.47 11.66
CA ILE A 163 -5.85 -5.86 11.86
C ILE A 163 -6.48 -6.29 10.53
N GLY A 164 -6.35 -5.47 9.49
CA GLY A 164 -6.95 -5.73 8.17
C GLY A 164 -6.37 -6.93 7.42
N SER A 165 -5.16 -7.36 7.77
CA SER A 165 -4.50 -8.49 7.12
C SER A 165 -4.64 -9.78 7.92
N VAL A 166 -4.42 -9.71 9.25
CA VAL A 166 -4.23 -10.89 10.10
C VAL A 166 -5.53 -11.36 10.75
N LEU A 167 -6.41 -10.43 11.14
CA LEU A 167 -7.62 -10.79 11.88
C LEU A 167 -8.81 -11.17 10.99
N VAL A 168 -8.75 -10.95 9.68
CA VAL A 168 -9.88 -11.24 8.77
C VAL A 168 -10.34 -12.70 8.83
N PRO A 169 -9.48 -13.72 8.70
CA PRO A 169 -9.95 -15.11 8.80
C PRO A 169 -10.59 -15.43 10.15
N VAL A 170 -10.11 -14.81 11.24
CA VAL A 170 -10.69 -14.98 12.57
C VAL A 170 -12.10 -14.40 12.62
N ILE A 171 -12.29 -13.20 12.07
CA ILE A 171 -13.60 -12.52 12.03
C ILE A 171 -14.58 -13.28 11.14
N VAL A 172 -14.13 -13.73 9.96
CA VAL A 172 -14.94 -14.58 9.06
C VAL A 172 -15.41 -15.85 9.77
N LYS A 173 -14.52 -16.50 10.53
CA LYS A 173 -14.86 -17.69 11.33
C LYS A 173 -15.85 -17.35 12.46
N MET A 174 -15.74 -16.20 13.12
CA MET A 174 -16.70 -15.75 14.13
C MET A 174 -18.11 -15.55 13.56
N PHE A 175 -18.23 -15.16 12.30
CA PHE A 175 -19.51 -15.05 11.59
C PHE A 175 -19.99 -16.38 10.96
N GLY A 176 -19.36 -17.51 11.32
CA GLY A 176 -19.78 -18.85 10.88
C GLY A 176 -19.26 -19.25 9.50
N GLY A 177 -18.29 -18.52 8.94
CA GLY A 177 -17.54 -18.92 7.76
C GLY A 177 -16.34 -19.82 8.09
N LEU A 178 -15.63 -20.26 7.07
CA LEU A 178 -14.45 -21.14 7.16
C LEU A 178 -14.73 -22.36 8.06
N LYS A 179 -15.80 -23.09 7.75
CA LYS A 179 -16.24 -24.27 8.51
C LYS A 179 -15.27 -25.44 8.33
N GLY A 180 -14.78 -26.00 9.44
CA GLY A 180 -13.81 -27.09 9.45
C GLY A 180 -12.36 -26.61 9.60
N GLU A 181 -11.44 -27.57 9.80
CA GLU A 181 -10.02 -27.27 10.01
C GLU A 181 -9.31 -26.81 8.73
N ASN A 182 -9.75 -27.35 7.57
CA ASN A 182 -9.16 -27.09 6.26
C ASN A 182 -10.10 -26.29 5.35
N ALA A 183 -10.80 -25.30 5.91
CA ALA A 183 -11.78 -24.54 5.14
C ALA A 183 -11.11 -23.51 4.22
N ILE A 184 -11.45 -23.58 2.95
CA ILE A 184 -11.08 -22.59 1.93
C ILE A 184 -12.23 -21.59 1.79
N ILE A 185 -11.92 -20.30 1.67
CA ILE A 185 -12.93 -19.27 1.35
C ILE A 185 -13.63 -19.68 0.05
N GLY A 186 -14.94 -19.79 0.09
CA GLY A 186 -15.77 -20.22 -1.02
C GLY A 186 -17.15 -19.58 -0.98
N GLU A 187 -18.06 -20.09 -1.81
CA GLU A 187 -19.42 -19.54 -1.97
C GLU A 187 -20.20 -19.47 -0.65
N GLY A 188 -20.04 -20.47 0.24
CA GLY A 188 -20.64 -20.51 1.57
C GLY A 188 -20.17 -19.38 2.52
N ASP A 189 -19.06 -18.71 2.21
CA ASP A 189 -18.51 -17.60 3.00
C ASP A 189 -18.98 -16.22 2.53
N SER A 190 -19.92 -16.15 1.60
CA SER A 190 -20.48 -14.88 1.07
C SER A 190 -21.04 -14.01 2.19
N ILE A 191 -21.91 -14.56 3.05
CA ILE A 191 -22.51 -13.83 4.19
C ILE A 191 -21.44 -13.49 5.28
N PRO A 192 -20.58 -14.42 5.72
CA PRO A 192 -19.48 -14.12 6.62
C PRO A 192 -18.55 -13.00 6.14
N LEU A 193 -18.19 -12.97 4.86
CA LEU A 193 -17.36 -11.91 4.28
C LEU A 193 -18.09 -10.56 4.20
N PHE A 194 -19.38 -10.58 3.84
CA PHE A 194 -20.23 -9.39 3.89
C PHE A 194 -20.30 -8.81 5.32
N LEU A 195 -20.53 -9.63 6.34
CA LEU A 195 -20.56 -9.18 7.74
C LEU A 195 -19.19 -8.68 8.21
N THR A 196 -18.12 -9.30 7.72
CA THR A 196 -16.75 -8.81 7.96
C THR A 196 -16.56 -7.43 7.33
N ALA A 197 -17.01 -7.21 6.09
CA ALA A 197 -16.96 -5.90 5.44
C ALA A 197 -17.79 -4.85 6.19
N CYS A 198 -18.97 -5.21 6.71
CA CYS A 198 -19.78 -4.34 7.58
C CYS A 198 -19.00 -3.92 8.84
N THR A 199 -18.31 -4.88 9.47
CA THR A 199 -17.50 -4.61 10.67
C THR A 199 -16.34 -3.67 10.35
N MET A 200 -15.61 -3.91 9.25
CA MET A 200 -14.50 -3.06 8.81
C MET A 200 -14.97 -1.64 8.43
N GLY A 201 -16.11 -1.54 7.73
CA GLY A 201 -16.75 -0.27 7.39
C GLY A 201 -17.18 0.52 8.63
N ALA A 202 -17.78 -0.16 9.63
CA ALA A 202 -18.16 0.47 10.90
C ALA A 202 -16.92 1.01 11.66
N LEU A 203 -15.84 0.24 11.73
CA LEU A 203 -14.57 0.69 12.32
C LEU A 203 -14.02 1.92 11.60
N CYS A 204 -14.13 1.97 10.27
CA CYS A 204 -13.73 3.13 9.48
C CYS A 204 -14.54 4.39 9.85
N ILE A 205 -15.85 4.27 9.93
CA ILE A 205 -16.73 5.39 10.33
C ILE A 205 -16.33 5.89 11.73
N VAL A 206 -16.17 4.99 12.70
CA VAL A 206 -15.79 5.35 14.06
C VAL A 206 -14.44 6.06 14.10
N GLY A 207 -13.41 5.53 13.42
CA GLY A 207 -12.09 6.15 13.38
C GLY A 207 -12.09 7.52 12.71
N SER A 208 -12.86 7.68 11.64
CA SER A 208 -13.03 8.96 10.93
C SER A 208 -13.76 10.00 11.77
N LEU A 209 -14.80 9.60 12.49
CA LEU A 209 -15.53 10.50 13.43
C LEU A 209 -14.63 10.92 14.59
N ILE A 210 -13.89 9.97 15.20
CA ILE A 210 -12.92 10.30 16.26
C ILE A 210 -11.93 11.35 15.73
N HIS A 211 -11.39 11.14 14.52
CA HIS A 211 -10.47 12.08 13.92
C HIS A 211 -11.10 13.45 13.70
N TYR A 212 -12.28 13.50 13.07
CA TYR A 212 -12.97 14.76 12.81
C TYR A 212 -13.24 15.57 14.10
N PHE A 213 -13.73 14.94 15.15
CA PHE A 213 -14.05 15.65 16.41
C PHE A 213 -12.83 15.99 17.27
N THR A 214 -11.68 15.38 17.01
CA THR A 214 -10.47 15.64 17.79
C THR A 214 -9.49 16.57 17.08
N SER A 215 -9.36 16.50 15.75
CA SER A 215 -8.43 17.31 14.95
C SER A 215 -8.93 18.73 14.73
N LYS A 216 -8.02 19.66 14.40
CA LYS A 216 -8.33 21.04 14.08
C LYS A 216 -7.39 21.58 13.00
N GLU A 217 -7.95 22.34 12.07
CA GLU A 217 -7.16 23.18 11.14
C GLU A 217 -6.91 24.54 11.82
N ARG A 218 -5.63 24.88 12.05
CA ARG A 218 -5.22 26.15 12.68
C ARG A 218 -4.47 27.05 11.71
N VAL A 219 -3.74 26.43 10.77
CA VAL A 219 -2.90 27.16 9.81
C VAL A 219 -3.73 27.43 8.56
N LYS A 220 -4.07 28.68 8.33
CA LYS A 220 -4.63 29.10 7.04
C LYS A 220 -3.52 29.03 5.99
N GLN A 221 -3.73 28.26 4.95
CA GLN A 221 -2.87 28.29 3.78
C GLN A 221 -3.19 29.56 3.02
N GLU A 222 -2.32 30.58 3.12
CA GLU A 222 -2.29 31.65 2.14
C GLU A 222 -1.97 30.97 0.80
N SER A 223 -2.74 31.26 -0.23
CA SER A 223 -2.43 30.83 -1.58
C SER A 223 -1.18 31.58 -2.01
N ASP A 224 0.00 31.03 -1.68
CA ASP A 224 1.19 31.47 -2.39
C ASP A 224 0.92 31.17 -3.87
N ASN A 225 1.00 32.22 -4.69
CA ASN A 225 1.11 32.11 -6.13
C ASN A 225 2.47 31.42 -6.43
N GLU A 226 2.57 30.11 -6.12
CA GLU A 226 3.64 29.30 -6.68
C GLU A 226 3.44 29.36 -8.19
N ASP A 227 4.42 29.85 -8.90
CA ASP A 227 4.48 29.83 -10.36
C ASP A 227 4.12 28.41 -10.83
N LYS A 228 2.94 28.27 -11.44
CA LYS A 228 2.39 26.98 -11.84
C LYS A 228 3.31 26.36 -12.90
N ILE A 229 4.15 25.43 -12.47
CA ILE A 229 4.95 24.64 -13.42
C ILE A 229 3.98 23.78 -14.22
N GLY A 230 4.07 23.83 -15.56
CA GLY A 230 3.28 22.97 -16.41
C GLY A 230 3.63 21.50 -16.17
N LEU A 231 2.63 20.61 -16.16
CA LEU A 231 2.83 19.17 -15.93
C LEU A 231 3.94 18.58 -16.81
N PHE A 232 4.02 18.97 -18.06
CA PHE A 232 5.03 18.47 -18.99
C PHE A 232 6.45 18.90 -18.60
N GLU A 233 6.64 20.17 -18.22
CA GLU A 233 7.92 20.71 -17.75
C GLU A 233 8.35 20.00 -16.48
N ALA A 234 7.44 19.77 -15.59
CA ALA A 234 7.61 19.06 -14.35
C ALA A 234 8.11 17.62 -14.55
N TYR A 235 7.44 16.85 -15.39
CA TYR A 235 7.90 15.49 -15.72
C TYR A 235 9.25 15.51 -16.43
N ARG A 236 9.52 16.47 -17.29
CA ARG A 236 10.83 16.63 -17.94
C ARG A 236 11.95 16.85 -16.91
N MET A 237 11.70 17.65 -15.87
CA MET A 237 12.65 17.85 -14.78
C MET A 237 12.90 16.55 -14.01
N LEU A 238 11.85 15.80 -13.68
CA LEU A 238 11.97 14.51 -12.97
C LEU A 238 12.77 13.49 -13.78
N PHE A 239 12.45 13.30 -15.06
CA PHE A 239 13.17 12.36 -15.93
C PHE A 239 14.62 12.77 -16.22
N SER A 240 14.95 14.04 -16.08
CA SER A 240 16.33 14.53 -16.20
C SER A 240 17.18 14.23 -14.95
N CYS A 241 16.53 13.95 -13.82
CA CYS A 241 17.23 13.60 -12.57
C CYS A 241 17.52 12.09 -12.52
N LYS A 242 18.80 11.72 -12.71
CA LYS A 242 19.24 10.31 -12.70
C LYS A 242 18.87 9.59 -11.40
N SER A 243 19.03 10.24 -10.26
CA SER A 243 18.67 9.65 -8.96
C SER A 243 17.17 9.40 -8.85
N TRP A 244 16.32 10.26 -9.42
CA TRP A 244 14.89 10.00 -9.46
C TRP A 244 14.56 8.77 -10.29
N VAL A 245 15.09 8.67 -11.51
CA VAL A 245 14.86 7.53 -12.40
C VAL A 245 15.29 6.20 -11.75
N LEU A 246 16.47 6.17 -11.12
CA LEU A 246 16.94 4.97 -10.41
C LEU A 246 16.04 4.63 -9.20
N ASN A 247 15.58 5.64 -8.47
CA ASN A 247 14.67 5.44 -7.34
C ASN A 247 13.30 4.94 -7.80
N MET A 248 12.84 5.33 -9.01
CA MET A 248 11.64 4.78 -9.64
C MET A 248 11.79 3.29 -9.97
N PHE A 249 12.90 2.87 -10.58
CA PHE A 249 13.15 1.44 -10.79
C PHE A 249 13.17 0.66 -9.47
N TYR A 250 13.70 1.24 -8.42
CA TYR A 250 13.74 0.63 -7.09
C TYR A 250 12.34 0.42 -6.51
N ILE A 251 11.44 1.41 -6.63
CA ILE A 251 10.04 1.29 -6.14
C ILE A 251 9.19 0.38 -7.05
N ILE A 252 9.44 0.34 -8.35
CA ILE A 252 8.81 -0.62 -9.27
C ILE A 252 9.09 -2.05 -8.81
N CYS A 253 10.35 -2.37 -8.54
CA CYS A 253 10.73 -3.70 -8.05
C CYS A 253 10.05 -4.03 -6.71
N TYR A 254 9.97 -3.06 -5.80
CA TYR A 254 9.24 -3.21 -4.54
C TYR A 254 7.76 -3.48 -4.78
N GLY A 255 7.09 -2.66 -5.60
CA GLY A 255 5.66 -2.78 -5.91
C GLY A 255 5.33 -4.14 -6.53
N ILE A 256 6.11 -4.56 -7.54
CA ILE A 256 5.94 -5.88 -8.16
C ILE A 256 6.12 -7.01 -7.14
N SER A 257 7.21 -7.00 -6.38
CA SER A 257 7.50 -8.06 -5.41
C SER A 257 6.44 -8.17 -4.32
N THR A 258 6.01 -7.03 -3.76
CA THR A 258 4.99 -6.99 -2.71
C THR A 258 3.62 -7.38 -3.23
N ALA A 259 3.21 -6.86 -4.36
CA ALA A 259 1.91 -7.19 -4.95
C ALA A 259 1.78 -8.69 -5.28
N LEU A 260 2.82 -9.28 -5.92
CA LEU A 260 2.83 -10.71 -6.21
C LEU A 260 2.73 -11.55 -4.94
N VAL A 261 3.57 -11.28 -3.95
CA VAL A 261 3.60 -12.09 -2.72
C VAL A 261 2.31 -11.94 -1.92
N MET A 262 1.83 -10.71 -1.68
CA MET A 262 0.64 -10.47 -0.85
C MET A 262 -0.62 -11.06 -1.46
N ASN A 263 -0.82 -10.96 -2.77
CA ASN A 263 -1.96 -11.55 -3.43
C ASN A 263 -1.86 -13.09 -3.52
N SER A 264 -0.65 -13.64 -3.70
CA SER A 264 -0.45 -15.09 -3.84
C SER A 264 -0.50 -15.85 -2.51
N ILE A 265 -0.26 -15.20 -1.36
CA ILE A 265 -0.30 -15.84 -0.03
C ILE A 265 -1.66 -16.52 0.23
N ASN A 266 -2.76 -15.87 -0.12
CA ASN A 266 -4.09 -16.43 0.09
C ASN A 266 -4.33 -17.69 -0.77
N TYR A 267 -3.85 -17.69 -2.01
CA TYR A 267 -3.92 -18.88 -2.87
C TYR A 267 -3.01 -19.98 -2.39
N TYR A 268 -1.81 -19.66 -1.93
CA TYR A 268 -0.90 -20.64 -1.33
C TYR A 268 -1.51 -21.28 -0.07
N ALA A 269 -2.05 -20.48 0.84
CA ALA A 269 -2.71 -20.97 2.05
C ALA A 269 -3.92 -21.84 1.72
N ALA A 270 -4.77 -21.41 0.80
CA ALA A 270 -5.98 -22.14 0.42
C ALA A 270 -5.67 -23.45 -0.31
N TYR A 271 -4.83 -23.43 -1.34
CA TYR A 271 -4.69 -24.53 -2.29
C TYR A 271 -3.46 -25.41 -2.07
N ILE A 272 -2.48 -24.96 -1.29
CA ILE A 272 -1.26 -25.73 -0.98
C ILE A 272 -1.24 -26.14 0.49
N MET A 273 -1.57 -25.23 1.43
CA MET A 273 -1.67 -25.57 2.84
C MET A 273 -3.04 -26.16 3.22
N GLY A 274 -4.02 -26.08 2.34
CA GLY A 274 -5.35 -26.65 2.52
C GLY A 274 -6.29 -25.85 3.42
N SER A 275 -5.91 -24.62 3.82
CA SER A 275 -6.76 -23.78 4.67
C SER A 275 -6.49 -22.29 4.44
N SER A 276 -7.52 -21.53 4.11
CA SER A 276 -7.41 -20.07 3.99
C SER A 276 -6.95 -19.39 5.30
N ALA A 277 -7.24 -20.00 6.46
CA ALA A 277 -6.80 -19.51 7.75
C ALA A 277 -5.27 -19.60 7.93
N ALA A 278 -4.59 -20.47 7.17
CA ALA A 278 -3.13 -20.60 7.21
C ALA A 278 -2.40 -19.35 6.69
N ALA A 279 -3.08 -18.44 5.98
CA ALA A 279 -2.54 -17.13 5.61
C ALA A 279 -2.24 -16.27 6.85
N THR A 280 -3.05 -16.36 7.91
CA THR A 280 -2.95 -15.54 9.12
C THR A 280 -1.57 -15.58 9.77
N PRO A 281 -0.99 -16.74 10.15
CA PRO A 281 0.33 -16.79 10.78
C PRO A 281 1.45 -16.35 9.83
N ILE A 282 1.32 -16.57 8.52
CA ILE A 282 2.31 -16.11 7.52
C ILE A 282 2.35 -14.58 7.48
N LEU A 283 1.17 -13.96 7.37
CA LEU A 283 1.02 -12.49 7.37
C LEU A 283 1.43 -11.88 8.71
N ALA A 284 1.17 -12.56 9.83
CA ALA A 284 1.60 -12.13 11.16
C ALA A 284 3.13 -12.10 11.27
N CYS A 285 3.84 -13.13 10.80
CA CYS A 285 5.30 -13.16 10.75
C CYS A 285 5.87 -12.00 9.91
N TYR A 286 5.31 -11.78 8.72
CA TYR A 286 5.66 -10.65 7.87
C TYR A 286 5.49 -9.31 8.61
N LEU A 287 4.33 -9.10 9.21
CA LEU A 287 3.97 -7.83 9.85
C LEU A 287 4.84 -7.54 11.08
N VAL A 288 5.04 -8.52 11.96
CA VAL A 288 5.89 -8.37 13.15
C VAL A 288 7.30 -7.96 12.73
N MET A 289 7.85 -8.64 11.72
CA MET A 289 9.18 -8.31 11.23
C MET A 289 9.22 -6.94 10.55
N ALA A 290 8.18 -6.54 9.82
CA ALA A 290 8.07 -5.23 9.21
C ALA A 290 8.06 -4.10 10.26
N VAL A 291 7.31 -4.27 11.37
CA VAL A 291 7.27 -3.29 12.47
C VAL A 291 8.65 -3.15 13.13
N VAL A 292 9.28 -4.25 13.50
CA VAL A 292 10.63 -4.24 14.11
C VAL A 292 11.62 -3.57 13.16
N THR A 293 11.58 -3.94 11.89
CA THR A 293 12.51 -3.43 10.88
C THR A 293 12.32 -1.94 10.61
N SER A 294 11.09 -1.43 10.64
CA SER A 294 10.83 0.00 10.42
C SER A 294 11.53 0.88 11.46
N ILE A 295 11.62 0.41 12.69
CA ILE A 295 12.34 1.08 13.78
C ILE A 295 13.85 0.96 13.62
N LEU A 296 14.35 -0.20 13.19
CA LEU A 296 15.77 -0.48 13.07
C LEU A 296 16.41 0.14 11.81
N THR A 297 15.64 0.34 10.75
CA THR A 297 16.18 0.79 9.45
C THR A 297 16.97 2.11 9.53
N PRO A 298 16.50 3.19 10.21
CA PRO A 298 17.29 4.40 10.34
C PRO A 298 18.64 4.17 11.05
N MET A 299 18.64 3.34 12.10
CA MET A 299 19.85 2.99 12.85
C MET A 299 20.85 2.20 12.01
N ILE A 300 20.36 1.31 11.15
CA ILE A 300 21.18 0.55 10.22
C ILE A 300 21.75 1.50 9.16
N ASP A 301 20.95 2.40 8.58
CA ASP A 301 21.38 3.37 7.57
C ASP A 301 22.48 4.30 8.11
N GLU A 302 22.36 4.75 9.36
CA GLU A 302 23.40 5.58 10.01
C GLU A 302 24.74 4.84 10.19
N LYS A 303 24.69 3.55 10.60
CA LYS A 303 25.89 2.77 10.91
C LYS A 303 26.65 2.28 9.68
N ILE A 304 25.94 1.73 8.70
CA ILE A 304 26.58 1.06 7.54
C ILE A 304 26.47 1.84 6.24
N GLY A 305 25.63 2.89 6.21
CA GLY A 305 25.38 3.77 5.08
C GLY A 305 24.32 3.24 4.11
N ARG A 306 23.62 4.17 3.49
CA ARG A 306 22.41 3.96 2.68
C ARG A 306 22.51 2.87 1.62
N ARG A 307 23.58 2.93 0.82
CA ARG A 307 23.78 1.96 -0.27
C ARG A 307 23.89 0.52 0.26
N LYS A 308 24.66 0.31 1.33
CA LYS A 308 24.81 -1.01 1.93
C LYS A 308 23.50 -1.50 2.55
N THR A 309 22.74 -0.61 3.19
CA THR A 309 21.41 -0.92 3.76
C THR A 309 20.45 -1.40 2.67
N MET A 310 20.39 -0.71 1.53
CA MET A 310 19.55 -1.11 0.40
C MET A 310 19.97 -2.47 -0.20
N VAL A 311 21.27 -2.71 -0.34
CA VAL A 311 21.80 -3.99 -0.84
C VAL A 311 21.48 -5.14 0.11
N ILE A 312 21.66 -4.95 1.42
CA ILE A 312 21.31 -5.96 2.45
C ILE A 312 19.82 -6.29 2.39
N ALA A 313 18.97 -5.29 2.21
CA ALA A 313 17.52 -5.52 2.05
C ALA A 313 17.20 -6.44 0.86
N GLY A 314 17.77 -6.13 -0.30
CA GLY A 314 17.58 -6.96 -1.50
C GLY A 314 18.17 -8.37 -1.35
N LEU A 315 19.34 -8.51 -0.72
CA LEU A 315 19.92 -9.82 -0.42
C LEU A 315 19.05 -10.64 0.55
N ALA A 316 18.46 -10.01 1.55
CA ALA A 316 17.53 -10.69 2.46
C ALA A 316 16.29 -11.22 1.72
N LEU A 317 15.77 -10.45 0.75
CA LEU A 317 14.68 -10.92 -0.12
C LEU A 317 15.08 -12.13 -0.95
N ILE A 318 16.30 -12.19 -1.47
CA ILE A 318 16.82 -13.34 -2.23
C ILE A 318 16.97 -14.56 -1.31
N VAL A 319 17.72 -14.39 -0.20
CA VAL A 319 18.01 -15.48 0.74
C VAL A 319 16.76 -16.10 1.31
N GLY A 320 15.74 -15.29 1.62
CA GLY A 320 14.48 -15.78 2.16
C GLY A 320 13.70 -16.71 1.22
N LYS A 321 13.88 -16.54 -0.07
CA LYS A 321 13.16 -17.35 -1.06
C LYS A 321 13.84 -18.70 -1.35
N ILE A 322 15.12 -18.84 -1.03
CA ILE A 322 15.88 -20.08 -1.30
C ILE A 322 15.26 -21.29 -0.61
N PRO A 323 15.05 -21.32 0.73
CA PRO A 323 14.42 -22.47 1.38
C PRO A 323 13.02 -22.75 0.87
N PHE A 324 12.25 -21.70 0.57
CA PHE A 324 10.89 -21.84 0.05
C PHE A 324 10.86 -22.49 -1.34
N ILE A 325 11.75 -22.13 -2.25
CA ILE A 325 11.81 -22.69 -3.61
C ILE A 325 12.19 -24.16 -3.58
N PHE A 326 13.15 -24.55 -2.72
CA PHE A 326 13.60 -25.95 -2.62
C PHE A 326 12.64 -26.84 -1.83
N ALA A 327 11.90 -26.29 -0.87
CA ALA A 327 10.96 -27.02 -0.04
C ALA A 327 9.64 -26.23 0.13
N PRO A 328 8.84 -26.10 -0.95
CA PRO A 328 7.66 -25.23 -0.95
C PRO A 328 6.53 -25.68 -0.03
N TYR A 329 6.52 -26.96 0.37
CA TYR A 329 5.56 -27.54 1.31
C TYR A 329 6.04 -27.49 2.76
N SER A 330 7.27 -27.05 3.00
CA SER A 330 7.83 -26.98 4.36
C SER A 330 7.36 -25.70 5.07
N PRO A 331 6.81 -25.83 6.30
CA PRO A 331 6.48 -24.67 7.11
C PRO A 331 7.68 -23.72 7.31
N PHE A 332 8.88 -24.27 7.48
CA PHE A 332 10.09 -23.46 7.62
C PHE A 332 10.30 -22.54 6.40
N GLY A 333 10.16 -23.09 5.18
CA GLY A 333 10.37 -22.30 3.95
C GLY A 333 9.46 -21.08 3.86
N ILE A 334 8.15 -21.26 4.11
CA ILE A 334 7.18 -20.17 3.98
C ILE A 334 7.31 -19.12 5.12
N TYR A 335 7.52 -19.55 6.37
CA TYR A 335 7.69 -18.62 7.49
C TYR A 335 9.00 -17.85 7.41
N PHE A 336 10.10 -18.50 7.00
CA PHE A 336 11.37 -17.83 6.75
C PHE A 336 11.27 -16.82 5.61
N ASN A 337 10.57 -17.18 4.51
CA ASN A 337 10.26 -16.24 3.43
C ASN A 337 9.44 -15.04 3.95
N ALA A 338 8.43 -15.26 4.78
CA ALA A 338 7.61 -14.18 5.34
C ALA A 338 8.44 -13.22 6.23
N LEU A 339 9.30 -13.74 7.09
CA LEU A 339 10.18 -12.93 7.94
C LEU A 339 11.18 -12.11 7.10
N THR A 340 11.85 -12.73 6.15
CA THR A 340 12.82 -12.03 5.29
C THR A 340 12.14 -11.02 4.35
N MET A 341 10.92 -11.31 3.91
CA MET A 341 10.08 -10.37 3.17
C MET A 341 9.70 -9.16 4.04
N GLY A 342 9.28 -9.37 5.30
CA GLY A 342 9.00 -8.30 6.26
C GLY A 342 10.20 -7.39 6.48
N PHE A 343 11.40 -7.97 6.59
CA PHE A 343 12.63 -7.21 6.68
C PHE A 343 12.96 -6.46 5.39
N GLY A 344 13.14 -7.20 4.29
CA GLY A 344 13.65 -6.63 3.04
C GLY A 344 12.71 -5.62 2.40
N ALA A 345 11.40 -5.91 2.36
CA ALA A 345 10.41 -4.98 1.80
C ALA A 345 10.30 -3.69 2.64
N THR A 346 10.31 -3.80 3.96
CA THR A 346 10.24 -2.61 4.83
C THR A 346 11.46 -1.73 4.70
N VAL A 347 12.67 -2.29 4.71
CA VAL A 347 13.90 -1.52 4.46
C VAL A 347 13.84 -0.84 3.09
N THR A 348 13.41 -1.57 2.05
CA THR A 348 13.29 -1.03 0.69
C THR A 348 12.35 0.18 0.66
N PHE A 349 11.18 0.07 1.28
CA PHE A 349 10.21 1.17 1.34
C PHE A 349 10.71 2.38 2.13
N VAL A 350 11.35 2.16 3.29
CA VAL A 350 11.93 3.25 4.11
C VAL A 350 13.06 3.95 3.35
N MET A 351 13.94 3.20 2.70
CA MET A 351 15.04 3.76 1.92
C MET A 351 14.55 4.51 0.67
N PHE A 352 13.53 3.99 -0.01
CA PHE A 352 12.87 4.69 -1.11
C PHE A 352 12.38 6.08 -0.68
N ASN A 353 11.61 6.16 0.42
CA ASN A 353 11.10 7.43 0.93
C ASN A 353 12.23 8.38 1.38
N THR A 354 13.30 7.83 1.96
CA THR A 354 14.46 8.62 2.36
C THR A 354 15.23 9.16 1.15
N ASN A 355 15.34 8.38 0.09
CA ASN A 355 15.93 8.84 -1.18
C ASN A 355 15.06 9.91 -1.84
N ARG A 356 13.72 9.77 -1.82
CA ARG A 356 12.79 10.77 -2.33
C ARG A 356 13.03 12.15 -1.73
N ASN A 357 13.24 12.23 -0.41
CA ASN A 357 13.52 13.51 0.24
C ASN A 357 14.83 14.14 -0.28
N ASN A 358 15.89 13.34 -0.43
CA ASN A 358 17.15 13.83 -0.99
C ASN A 358 17.00 14.24 -2.47
N ILE A 359 16.19 13.54 -3.24
CA ILE A 359 15.91 13.87 -4.65
C ILE A 359 15.16 15.20 -4.76
N ALA A 360 14.22 15.47 -3.88
CA ALA A 360 13.53 16.76 -3.83
C ALA A 360 14.53 17.91 -3.57
N ASP A 361 15.46 17.71 -2.62
CA ASP A 361 16.51 18.67 -2.35
C ASP A 361 17.50 18.84 -3.55
N ILE A 362 17.86 17.74 -4.23
CA ILE A 362 18.72 17.79 -5.44
C ILE A 362 18.04 18.62 -6.53
N LEU A 363 16.75 18.39 -6.77
CA LEU A 363 15.99 19.12 -7.78
C LEU A 363 15.83 20.60 -7.43
N GLU A 364 15.69 20.94 -6.15
CA GLU A 364 15.67 22.32 -5.68
C GLU A 364 16.99 23.03 -5.99
N TYR A 365 18.15 22.40 -5.69
CA TYR A 365 19.47 22.99 -6.03
C TYR A 365 19.77 23.07 -7.53
N GLN A 366 19.16 22.18 -8.34
CA GLN A 366 19.38 22.17 -9.80
C GLN A 366 18.49 23.17 -10.55
N ASN A 367 17.30 23.49 -10.00
CA ASN A 367 16.28 24.27 -10.73
C ASN A 367 15.85 25.54 -9.99
N ASP A 368 16.45 25.86 -8.83
CA ASP A 368 16.08 26.98 -7.93
C ASP A 368 14.58 26.99 -7.54
N ARG A 369 13.92 25.84 -7.60
CA ARG A 369 12.49 25.64 -7.30
C ARG A 369 12.26 24.36 -6.53
N ARG A 370 11.40 24.42 -5.53
CA ARG A 370 11.00 23.27 -4.72
C ARG A 370 9.77 22.57 -5.31
N ILE A 371 9.88 21.27 -5.60
CA ILE A 371 8.87 20.48 -6.31
C ILE A 371 8.49 19.18 -5.58
N ASP A 372 8.46 19.21 -4.23
CA ASP A 372 8.20 18.01 -3.40
C ASP A 372 6.89 17.29 -3.77
N SER A 373 5.82 18.05 -4.00
CA SER A 373 4.50 17.50 -4.36
C SER A 373 4.54 16.76 -5.70
N LEU A 374 5.35 17.25 -6.62
CA LEU A 374 5.51 16.68 -7.95
C LEU A 374 6.31 15.39 -7.92
N VAL A 375 7.40 15.35 -7.14
CA VAL A 375 8.17 14.13 -6.90
C VAL A 375 7.27 13.06 -6.28
N ALA A 376 6.48 13.42 -5.27
CA ALA A 376 5.57 12.49 -4.62
C ALA A 376 4.46 11.99 -5.55
N GLY A 377 3.92 12.87 -6.41
CA GLY A 377 2.90 12.51 -7.40
C GLY A 377 3.44 11.52 -8.45
N GLY A 378 4.65 11.78 -8.96
CA GLY A 378 5.34 10.87 -9.89
C GLY A 378 5.62 9.50 -9.28
N ASP A 379 6.07 9.47 -8.02
CA ASP A 379 6.33 8.24 -7.26
C ASP A 379 5.06 7.40 -7.10
N ASN A 380 3.93 8.02 -6.73
CA ASN A 380 2.67 7.33 -6.54
C ASN A 380 2.14 6.72 -7.85
N LEU A 381 2.19 7.48 -8.94
CA LEU A 381 1.79 7.00 -10.26
C LEU A 381 2.58 5.75 -10.67
N VAL A 382 3.91 5.81 -10.55
CA VAL A 382 4.80 4.71 -10.93
C VAL A 382 4.57 3.48 -10.05
N SER A 383 4.38 3.66 -8.72
CA SER A 383 4.09 2.57 -7.80
C SER A 383 2.77 1.86 -8.14
N LYS A 384 1.70 2.60 -8.40
CA LYS A 384 0.39 2.04 -8.75
C LYS A 384 0.43 1.28 -10.09
N LEU A 385 1.14 1.81 -11.09
CA LEU A 385 1.32 1.11 -12.36
C LEU A 385 2.12 -0.20 -12.19
N ALA A 386 3.12 -0.22 -11.32
CA ALA A 386 3.89 -1.43 -11.01
C ALA A 386 3.01 -2.50 -10.31
N GLU A 387 2.17 -2.09 -9.36
CA GLU A 387 1.21 -2.97 -8.69
C GLU A 387 0.17 -3.54 -9.65
N ALA A 388 -0.41 -2.69 -10.53
CA ALA A 388 -1.35 -3.11 -11.56
C ALA A 388 -0.72 -4.12 -12.53
N GLY A 389 0.50 -3.86 -12.98
CA GLY A 389 1.25 -4.77 -13.86
C GLY A 389 1.54 -6.11 -13.18
N ALA A 390 1.92 -6.10 -11.90
CA ALA A 390 2.17 -7.31 -11.12
C ALA A 390 0.91 -8.16 -10.94
N LEU A 391 -0.23 -7.51 -10.64
CA LEU A 391 -1.51 -8.19 -10.49
C LEU A 391 -1.99 -8.80 -11.82
N SER A 392 -1.85 -8.07 -12.92
CA SER A 392 -2.16 -8.56 -14.27
C SER A 392 -1.29 -9.75 -14.63
N LEU A 393 0.02 -9.69 -14.35
CA LEU A 393 0.95 -10.80 -14.56
C LEU A 393 0.53 -12.04 -13.76
N MET A 394 0.27 -11.86 -12.45
CA MET A 394 -0.14 -12.96 -11.56
C MET A 394 -1.40 -13.66 -12.08
N THR A 395 -2.44 -12.89 -12.36
CA THR A 395 -3.74 -13.46 -12.76
C THR A 395 -3.71 -14.08 -14.15
N SER A 396 -2.93 -13.51 -15.09
CA SER A 396 -2.69 -14.10 -16.42
C SER A 396 -1.92 -15.42 -16.32
N MET A 397 -0.91 -15.50 -15.46
CA MET A 397 -0.17 -16.74 -15.22
C MET A 397 -1.05 -17.81 -14.59
N MET A 398 -1.89 -17.46 -13.62
CA MET A 398 -2.83 -18.40 -13.01
C MET A 398 -3.88 -18.89 -14.00
N ALA A 399 -4.42 -17.98 -14.82
CA ALA A 399 -5.39 -18.33 -15.86
C ALA A 399 -4.77 -19.28 -16.91
N SER A 400 -3.55 -18.99 -17.38
CA SER A 400 -2.85 -19.84 -18.36
C SER A 400 -2.44 -21.20 -17.80
N ALA A 401 -2.20 -21.28 -16.47
CA ALA A 401 -1.94 -22.55 -15.77
C ALA A 401 -3.20 -23.39 -15.50
N GLY A 402 -4.37 -22.89 -15.90
CA GLY A 402 -5.65 -23.60 -15.75
C GLY A 402 -6.17 -23.59 -14.31
N PHE A 403 -5.94 -22.47 -13.56
CA PHE A 403 -6.54 -22.33 -12.23
C PHE A 403 -8.07 -22.38 -12.32
N ASP A 404 -8.67 -23.30 -11.57
CA ASP A 404 -10.12 -23.48 -11.46
C ASP A 404 -10.49 -23.67 -9.98
N GLU A 405 -11.21 -22.76 -9.42
CA GLU A 405 -11.63 -22.78 -8.01
C GLU A 405 -12.53 -23.97 -7.67
N SER A 406 -13.25 -24.51 -8.66
CA SER A 406 -14.14 -25.66 -8.46
C SER A 406 -13.38 -26.95 -8.11
N LEU A 407 -12.11 -27.05 -8.50
CA LEU A 407 -11.24 -28.19 -8.20
C LEU A 407 -10.78 -28.22 -6.74
N GLY A 408 -10.96 -27.16 -5.97
CA GLY A 408 -10.51 -27.10 -4.58
C GLY A 408 -9.03 -27.49 -4.44
N LEU A 409 -8.73 -28.44 -3.57
CA LEU A 409 -7.37 -28.96 -3.38
C LEU A 409 -6.86 -29.84 -4.55
N GLY A 410 -7.71 -30.17 -5.52
CA GLY A 410 -7.38 -30.96 -6.71
C GLY A 410 -6.81 -30.13 -7.85
N GLN A 411 -6.20 -28.99 -7.59
CA GLN A 411 -5.56 -28.14 -8.61
C GLN A 411 -4.50 -28.91 -9.42
N THR A 412 -4.34 -28.52 -10.68
CA THR A 412 -3.31 -29.14 -11.54
C THR A 412 -1.90 -28.89 -11.00
N ALA A 413 -0.97 -29.78 -11.32
CA ALA A 413 0.44 -29.61 -10.95
C ALA A 413 1.04 -28.31 -11.53
N GLU A 414 0.54 -27.85 -12.67
CA GLU A 414 0.96 -26.59 -13.30
C GLU A 414 0.46 -25.38 -12.53
N THR A 415 -0.79 -25.38 -12.08
CA THR A 415 -1.35 -24.35 -11.20
C THR A 415 -0.57 -24.25 -9.89
N ILE A 416 -0.28 -25.38 -9.25
CA ILE A 416 0.50 -25.43 -8.00
C ILE A 416 1.92 -24.85 -8.21
N LYS A 417 2.62 -25.25 -9.30
CA LYS A 417 3.92 -24.69 -9.65
C LYS A 417 3.85 -23.17 -9.89
N THR A 418 2.79 -22.71 -10.51
CA THR A 418 2.58 -21.27 -10.78
C THR A 418 2.43 -20.50 -9.48
N ILE A 419 1.61 -20.96 -8.53
CA ILE A 419 1.45 -20.33 -7.21
C ILE A 419 2.79 -20.27 -6.46
N ILE A 420 3.57 -21.37 -6.47
CA ILE A 420 4.90 -21.41 -5.86
C ILE A 420 5.85 -20.42 -6.56
N SER A 421 5.81 -20.33 -7.89
CA SER A 421 6.65 -19.41 -8.65
C SER A 421 6.33 -17.94 -8.37
N LEU A 422 5.06 -17.62 -8.19
CA LEU A 422 4.59 -16.26 -7.85
C LEU A 422 5.03 -15.83 -6.44
N LEU A 423 5.22 -16.76 -5.51
CA LEU A 423 5.73 -16.49 -4.17
C LEU A 423 7.26 -16.57 -4.05
N GLY A 424 7.90 -17.37 -4.89
CA GLY A 424 9.32 -17.68 -4.80
C GLY A 424 10.15 -17.13 -5.96
N VAL A 425 10.10 -17.81 -7.11
CA VAL A 425 11.03 -17.61 -8.23
C VAL A 425 10.94 -16.21 -8.82
N ILE A 426 9.74 -15.73 -9.13
CA ILE A 426 9.55 -14.43 -9.78
C ILE A 426 9.96 -13.29 -8.83
N PRO A 427 9.49 -13.22 -7.57
CA PRO A 427 9.97 -12.20 -6.66
C PRO A 427 11.46 -12.29 -6.33
N MET A 428 12.08 -13.49 -6.41
CA MET A 428 13.54 -13.63 -6.29
C MET A 428 14.26 -12.96 -7.47
N ALA A 429 13.80 -13.17 -8.69
CA ALA A 429 14.36 -12.50 -9.87
C ALA A 429 14.22 -10.97 -9.76
N VAL A 430 13.08 -10.47 -9.31
CA VAL A 430 12.85 -9.04 -9.03
C VAL A 430 13.80 -8.53 -7.94
N ALA A 431 14.05 -9.32 -6.88
CA ALA A 431 14.99 -8.95 -5.82
C ALA A 431 16.44 -8.84 -6.33
N VAL A 432 16.87 -9.66 -7.28
CA VAL A 432 18.17 -9.52 -7.95
C VAL A 432 18.27 -8.18 -8.68
N VAL A 433 17.22 -7.77 -9.41
CA VAL A 433 17.15 -6.45 -10.05
C VAL A 433 17.20 -5.34 -8.99
N THR A 434 16.47 -5.50 -7.88
CA THR A 434 16.48 -4.54 -6.75
C THR A 434 17.88 -4.33 -6.20
N VAL A 435 18.65 -5.40 -5.98
CA VAL A 435 20.06 -5.33 -5.54
C VAL A 435 20.91 -4.59 -6.57
N THR A 436 20.73 -4.93 -7.86
CA THR A 436 21.49 -4.31 -8.95
C THR A 436 21.24 -2.79 -8.99
N VAL A 437 19.97 -2.37 -8.94
CA VAL A 437 19.58 -0.96 -8.93
C VAL A 437 20.14 -0.24 -7.68
N ALA A 438 20.10 -0.88 -6.51
CA ALA A 438 20.61 -0.33 -5.25
C ALA A 438 22.10 0.02 -5.33
N PHE A 439 22.90 -0.72 -6.11
CA PHE A 439 24.31 -0.40 -6.33
C PHE A 439 24.54 0.93 -7.07
N PHE A 440 23.62 1.35 -7.92
CA PHE A 440 23.74 2.58 -8.71
C PHE A 440 23.14 3.80 -8.01
N ILE A 441 22.30 3.63 -6.98
CA ILE A 441 21.71 4.74 -6.23
C ILE A 441 22.73 5.33 -5.26
N ASN A 442 23.01 6.63 -5.38
CA ASN A 442 23.88 7.37 -4.47
C ASN A 442 23.40 8.81 -4.25
N THR A 443 22.17 8.94 -3.75
CA THR A 443 21.51 10.23 -3.56
C THR A 443 22.25 11.17 -2.60
N LYS A 444 22.98 10.64 -1.60
CA LYS A 444 23.78 11.46 -0.68
C LYS A 444 24.92 12.20 -1.41
N LYS A 445 25.67 11.48 -2.26
CA LYS A 445 26.78 12.05 -3.03
C LYS A 445 26.29 13.09 -4.03
N GLU A 446 25.23 12.78 -4.76
CA GLU A 446 24.63 13.68 -5.76
C GLU A 446 24.09 14.96 -5.10
N LEU A 447 23.51 14.85 -3.90
CA LEU A 447 23.06 16.00 -3.12
C LEU A 447 24.25 16.92 -2.71
N GLU A 448 25.35 16.33 -2.25
CA GLU A 448 26.55 17.09 -1.89
C GLU A 448 27.17 17.80 -3.11
N GLU A 449 27.24 17.11 -4.26
CA GLU A 449 27.69 17.69 -5.53
C GLU A 449 26.79 18.83 -6.01
N SER A 450 25.46 18.67 -5.88
CA SER A 450 24.50 19.71 -6.24
C SER A 450 24.63 20.96 -5.35
N LYS A 451 24.83 20.75 -4.03
CA LYS A 451 25.09 21.84 -3.08
C LYS A 451 26.36 22.62 -3.40
N GLN A 452 27.44 21.89 -3.73
CA GLN A 452 28.72 22.53 -4.09
C GLN A 452 28.60 23.34 -5.39
N LYS A 453 27.93 22.81 -6.40
CA LYS A 453 27.69 23.54 -7.66
C LYS A 453 26.87 24.83 -7.43
N ALA A 454 25.79 24.73 -6.66
CA ALA A 454 24.94 25.89 -6.34
C ALA A 454 25.71 26.97 -5.53
N SER A 455 26.66 26.58 -4.68
CA SER A 455 27.51 27.51 -3.93
C SER A 455 28.59 28.19 -4.78
N LEU A 456 28.96 27.64 -5.93
CA LEU A 456 29.93 28.22 -6.87
C LEU A 456 29.26 29.15 -7.90
N THR A 457 27.95 29.06 -8.04
CA THR A 457 27.17 29.85 -9.01
C THR A 457 26.55 31.10 -8.35
N LYS A 458 26.49 31.16 -7.03
CA LYS A 458 26.16 32.33 -6.20
C LYS A 458 27.44 33.08 -5.78
#